data_542c5ad9978d2d0b6414abdcb1722a55
#
_entry.id   542c5ad9978d2d0b6414abdcb1722a55
#
_cell.length_a   1.000
_cell.length_b   1.000
_cell.length_c   1.000
_cell.angle_alpha   90.00
_cell.angle_beta   90.00
_cell.angle_gamma   90.00
#
_symmetry.space_group_name_H-M   'P 1'
#
loop_
_entity.id
_entity.type
_entity.pdbx_description
1 polymer ?
#
loop_
_entity_poly.entity_id
_entity_poly.type
_entity_poly.pdbx_seq_one_letter_code
_entity_poly.pdbx_strand_id
1 'polypeptide(L)'
;GTQDIIKRAGDVFVESGADYFVVDPVMVCKGEDEVLNPGNTEAMIQYLLPKATVVTPNLFEAGQLSGLGKLTSIEDMKKAAQVIYDKGTPHVIIKGGKALDQDKSYDLYYDGQQFYQLTTDMFQQSYNHGAGCTFAAATTAYLANGKSPKEAIIAAKAFVASAIKNGWKMNDFVGPVDHGAYNRIEQINVEVTEV
;
A
#
# COMPACT_ATOMS: atom_id res chain seq x y z
N GLY A 1 -0.77 -7.51 -16.34
CA GLY A 1 0.13 -8.61 -16.69
C GLY A 1 -0.59 -9.94 -16.76
N THR A 2 0.13 -11.00 -17.11
CA THR A 2 -0.39 -12.37 -17.09
C THR A 2 0.11 -13.10 -15.85
N GLN A 3 -0.51 -14.24 -15.52
CA GLN A 3 -0.08 -15.08 -14.40
C GLN A 3 1.37 -15.51 -14.52
N ASP A 4 1.85 -15.81 -15.73
CA ASP A 4 3.25 -16.17 -15.99
C ASP A 4 4.23 -15.04 -15.66
N ILE A 5 3.87 -13.79 -15.98
CA ILE A 5 4.67 -12.62 -15.62
C ILE A 5 4.72 -12.44 -14.11
N ILE A 6 3.58 -12.63 -13.42
CA ILE A 6 3.51 -12.54 -11.96
C ILE A 6 4.41 -13.60 -11.32
N LYS A 7 4.31 -14.86 -11.77
CA LYS A 7 5.21 -15.93 -11.32
C LYS A 7 6.66 -15.57 -11.57
N ARG A 8 6.99 -15.15 -12.80
CA ARG A 8 8.37 -14.79 -13.19
C ARG A 8 8.95 -13.67 -12.35
N ALA A 9 8.13 -12.67 -11.99
CA ALA A 9 8.57 -11.58 -11.10
C ALA A 9 9.02 -12.12 -9.73
N GLY A 10 8.26 -13.04 -9.13
CA GLY A 10 8.66 -13.70 -7.89
C GLY A 10 9.93 -14.55 -8.02
N ASP A 11 10.12 -15.21 -9.16
CA ASP A 11 11.32 -16.02 -9.41
C ASP A 11 12.56 -15.13 -9.60
N VAL A 12 12.43 -14.02 -10.35
CA VAL A 12 13.50 -13.02 -10.54
C VAL A 12 13.94 -12.42 -9.21
N PHE A 13 13.00 -12.12 -8.31
CA PHE A 13 13.36 -11.64 -6.97
C PHE A 13 14.27 -12.65 -6.25
N VAL A 14 13.90 -13.93 -6.22
CA VAL A 14 14.71 -14.99 -5.59
C VAL A 14 16.08 -15.12 -6.27
N GLU A 15 16.11 -15.14 -7.61
CA GLU A 15 17.35 -15.25 -8.39
C GLU A 15 18.28 -14.04 -8.18
N SER A 16 17.74 -12.86 -7.93
CA SER A 16 18.51 -11.62 -7.74
C SER A 16 19.28 -11.58 -6.43
N GLY A 17 18.87 -12.35 -5.42
CA GLY A 17 19.41 -12.28 -4.06
C GLY A 17 19.15 -10.95 -3.36
N ALA A 18 18.15 -10.16 -3.80
CA ALA A 18 17.79 -8.91 -3.16
C ALA A 18 17.16 -9.15 -1.76
N ASP A 19 17.46 -8.27 -0.80
CA ASP A 19 17.03 -8.42 0.58
C ASP A 19 15.54 -8.12 0.79
N TYR A 20 14.96 -7.24 -0.03
CA TYR A 20 13.59 -6.73 0.16
C TYR A 20 12.76 -6.85 -1.11
N PHE A 21 11.51 -7.30 -0.94
CA PHE A 21 10.51 -7.34 -1.99
C PHE A 21 9.22 -6.67 -1.53
N VAL A 22 8.95 -5.47 -2.05
CA VAL A 22 7.70 -4.75 -1.78
C VAL A 22 6.73 -5.00 -2.93
N VAL A 23 5.56 -5.51 -2.62
CA VAL A 23 4.50 -5.82 -3.59
C VAL A 23 3.35 -4.83 -3.47
N ASP A 24 3.10 -4.03 -4.51
CA ASP A 24 1.88 -3.24 -4.68
C ASP A 24 0.91 -4.03 -5.57
N PRO A 25 -0.14 -4.66 -4.99
CA PRO A 25 -0.94 -5.67 -5.68
C PRO A 25 -2.05 -5.04 -6.52
N VAL A 26 -1.69 -4.18 -7.47
CA VAL A 26 -2.65 -3.46 -8.32
C VAL A 26 -3.49 -4.43 -9.15
N MET A 27 -4.81 -4.43 -8.93
CA MET A 27 -5.78 -5.34 -9.58
C MET A 27 -6.74 -4.65 -10.51
N VAL A 28 -6.96 -3.33 -10.32
CA VAL A 28 -7.94 -2.56 -11.07
C VAL A 28 -7.36 -1.22 -11.53
N CYS A 29 -7.84 -0.71 -12.66
CA CYS A 29 -7.61 0.67 -13.03
C CYS A 29 -8.45 1.61 -12.16
N LYS A 30 -7.98 2.84 -11.95
CA LYS A 30 -8.67 3.84 -11.12
C LYS A 30 -10.09 4.08 -11.64
N GLY A 31 -11.10 3.80 -10.79
CA GLY A 31 -12.51 4.00 -11.09
C GLY A 31 -13.27 2.75 -11.51
N GLU A 32 -12.64 1.59 -11.52
CA GLU A 32 -13.30 0.30 -11.76
C GLU A 32 -13.43 -0.49 -10.46
N ASP A 33 -14.56 -1.18 -10.29
CA ASP A 33 -14.86 -2.01 -9.10
C ASP A 33 -14.75 -3.52 -9.40
N GLU A 34 -14.33 -3.89 -10.61
CA GLU A 34 -14.17 -5.29 -11.01
C GLU A 34 -12.70 -5.64 -11.26
N VAL A 35 -12.30 -6.81 -10.79
CA VAL A 35 -10.97 -7.36 -11.03
C VAL A 35 -10.80 -7.64 -12.51
N LEU A 36 -9.84 -6.99 -13.17
CA LEU A 36 -9.57 -7.16 -14.60
C LEU A 36 -9.24 -8.62 -14.98
N ASN A 37 -8.64 -9.38 -14.07
CA ASN A 37 -8.31 -10.78 -14.27
C ASN A 37 -8.23 -11.51 -12.92
N PRO A 38 -9.26 -12.29 -12.52
CA PRO A 38 -9.26 -13.04 -11.26
C PRO A 38 -8.07 -13.98 -11.09
N GLY A 39 -7.60 -14.61 -12.16
CA GLY A 39 -6.43 -15.49 -12.12
C GLY A 39 -5.13 -14.78 -11.74
N ASN A 40 -5.05 -13.45 -11.95
CA ASN A 40 -3.89 -12.67 -11.48
C ASN A 40 -3.89 -12.54 -9.95
N THR A 41 -5.05 -12.43 -9.32
CA THR A 41 -5.16 -12.40 -7.85
C THR A 41 -4.64 -13.72 -7.26
N GLU A 42 -5.05 -14.85 -7.80
CA GLU A 42 -4.58 -16.17 -7.38
C GLU A 42 -3.06 -16.31 -7.59
N ALA A 43 -2.55 -15.83 -8.73
CA ALA A 43 -1.11 -15.86 -9.01
C ALA A 43 -0.31 -14.97 -8.04
N MET A 44 -0.82 -13.78 -7.66
CA MET A 44 -0.18 -12.94 -6.63
C MET A 44 -0.14 -13.65 -5.28
N ILE A 45 -1.25 -14.26 -4.87
CA ILE A 45 -1.33 -15.02 -3.61
C ILE A 45 -0.33 -16.18 -3.62
N GLN A 46 -0.24 -16.92 -4.71
CA GLN A 46 0.59 -18.11 -4.80
C GLN A 46 2.08 -17.81 -4.96
N TYR A 47 2.43 -16.79 -5.76
CA TYR A 47 3.82 -16.60 -6.21
C TYR A 47 4.50 -15.37 -5.65
N LEU A 48 3.76 -14.33 -5.22
CA LEU A 48 4.34 -13.10 -4.70
C LEU A 48 4.24 -12.98 -3.18
N LEU A 49 3.07 -13.21 -2.58
CA LEU A 49 2.87 -13.03 -1.14
C LEU A 49 3.87 -13.83 -0.28
N PRO A 50 4.16 -15.12 -0.56
CA PRO A 50 5.12 -15.87 0.24
C PRO A 50 6.57 -15.38 0.13
N LYS A 51 6.87 -14.54 -0.85
CA LYS A 51 8.21 -13.98 -1.11
C LYS A 51 8.30 -12.50 -0.72
N ALA A 52 7.16 -11.83 -0.55
CA ALA A 52 7.10 -10.41 -0.26
C ALA A 52 7.60 -10.11 1.16
N THR A 53 8.45 -9.09 1.30
CA THR A 53 8.79 -8.50 2.60
C THR A 53 7.64 -7.63 3.10
N VAL A 54 7.06 -6.82 2.21
CA VAL A 54 5.91 -5.94 2.50
C VAL A 54 4.92 -6.03 1.36
N VAL A 55 3.63 -6.10 1.69
CA VAL A 55 2.54 -5.93 0.72
C VAL A 55 1.71 -4.70 1.06
N THR A 56 1.31 -3.93 0.03
CA THR A 56 0.70 -2.60 0.20
C THR A 56 -0.69 -2.46 -0.44
N PRO A 57 -1.66 -3.36 -0.17
CA PRO A 57 -2.98 -3.30 -0.78
C PRO A 57 -3.79 -2.09 -0.31
N ASN A 58 -4.69 -1.59 -1.18
CA ASN A 58 -5.83 -0.79 -0.75
C ASN A 58 -6.95 -1.69 -0.20
N LEU A 59 -8.09 -1.09 0.24
CA LEU A 59 -9.21 -1.87 0.82
C LEU A 59 -9.79 -2.90 -0.15
N PHE A 60 -9.93 -2.55 -1.42
CA PHE A 60 -10.44 -3.47 -2.44
C PHE A 60 -9.46 -4.63 -2.66
N GLU A 61 -8.19 -4.32 -2.89
CA GLU A 61 -7.12 -5.30 -3.09
C GLU A 61 -6.95 -6.21 -1.88
N ALA A 62 -7.01 -5.66 -0.66
CA ALA A 62 -6.95 -6.44 0.57
C ALA A 62 -8.16 -7.40 0.71
N GLY A 63 -9.34 -6.94 0.33
CA GLY A 63 -10.53 -7.77 0.28
C GLY A 63 -10.40 -8.95 -0.69
N GLN A 64 -9.82 -8.72 -1.86
CA GLN A 64 -9.55 -9.76 -2.87
C GLN A 64 -8.46 -10.74 -2.39
N LEU A 65 -7.34 -10.24 -1.87
CA LEU A 65 -6.24 -11.07 -1.39
C LEU A 65 -6.63 -11.92 -0.18
N SER A 66 -7.47 -11.40 0.72
CA SER A 66 -7.95 -12.12 1.89
C SER A 66 -9.14 -13.06 1.60
N GLY A 67 -9.89 -12.79 0.53
CA GLY A 67 -11.16 -13.47 0.23
C GLY A 67 -12.34 -12.99 1.08
N LEU A 68 -12.19 -11.89 1.83
CA LEU A 68 -13.24 -11.34 2.70
C LEU A 68 -14.20 -10.39 1.96
N GLY A 69 -13.92 -10.06 0.70
CA GLY A 69 -14.75 -9.14 -0.08
C GLY A 69 -14.60 -7.69 0.37
N LYS A 70 -15.70 -6.94 0.45
CA LYS A 70 -15.67 -5.50 0.76
C LYS A 70 -15.32 -5.26 2.22
N LEU A 71 -14.24 -4.52 2.47
CA LEU A 71 -13.81 -4.09 3.80
C LEU A 71 -14.40 -2.70 4.10
N THR A 72 -15.05 -2.53 5.25
CA THR A 72 -15.77 -1.29 5.60
C THR A 72 -15.39 -0.72 6.96
N SER A 73 -14.53 -1.41 7.70
CA SER A 73 -14.12 -1.02 9.05
C SER A 73 -12.67 -1.36 9.34
N ILE A 74 -12.12 -0.79 10.40
CA ILE A 74 -10.77 -1.15 10.91
C ILE A 74 -10.73 -2.65 11.30
N GLU A 75 -11.81 -3.18 11.87
CA GLU A 75 -11.90 -4.60 12.24
C GLU A 75 -11.87 -5.51 11.00
N ASP A 76 -12.48 -5.10 9.88
CA ASP A 76 -12.36 -5.85 8.64
C ASP A 76 -10.92 -5.80 8.11
N MET A 77 -10.25 -4.64 8.24
CA MET A 77 -8.84 -4.49 7.85
C MET A 77 -7.94 -5.39 8.69
N LYS A 78 -8.17 -5.49 10.01
CA LYS A 78 -7.39 -6.39 10.90
C LYS A 78 -7.53 -7.84 10.46
N LYS A 79 -8.77 -8.30 10.22
CA LYS A 79 -9.02 -9.67 9.73
C LYS A 79 -8.34 -9.92 8.38
N ALA A 80 -8.46 -8.99 7.44
CA ALA A 80 -7.83 -9.09 6.13
C ALA A 80 -6.30 -9.13 6.23
N ALA A 81 -5.70 -8.27 7.05
CA ALA A 81 -4.27 -8.23 7.27
C ALA A 81 -3.74 -9.55 7.85
N GLN A 82 -4.45 -10.15 8.79
CA GLN A 82 -4.09 -11.45 9.36
C GLN A 82 -4.15 -12.58 8.33
N VAL A 83 -5.22 -12.64 7.52
CA VAL A 83 -5.32 -13.62 6.45
C VAL A 83 -4.21 -13.47 5.42
N ILE A 84 -3.84 -12.23 5.07
CA ILE A 84 -2.75 -11.95 4.13
C ILE A 84 -1.39 -12.34 4.74
N TYR A 85 -1.17 -12.03 6.02
CA TYR A 85 0.01 -12.45 6.77
C TYR A 85 0.17 -13.98 6.76
N ASP A 86 -0.91 -14.72 7.03
CA ASP A 86 -0.92 -16.18 7.04
C ASP A 86 -0.58 -16.80 5.67
N LYS A 87 -0.69 -16.01 4.59
CA LYS A 87 -0.25 -16.40 3.23
C LYS A 87 1.27 -16.21 3.02
N GLY A 88 1.99 -15.75 4.04
CA GLY A 88 3.46 -15.73 4.07
C GLY A 88 4.11 -14.34 3.99
N THR A 89 3.35 -13.25 3.92
CA THR A 89 3.91 -11.90 3.90
C THR A 89 4.07 -11.35 5.33
N PRO A 90 5.29 -11.12 5.84
CA PRO A 90 5.52 -10.75 7.24
C PRO A 90 5.05 -9.33 7.61
N HIS A 91 4.91 -8.44 6.64
CA HIS A 91 4.49 -7.06 6.88
C HIS A 91 3.37 -6.67 5.93
N VAL A 92 2.18 -6.42 6.47
CA VAL A 92 0.99 -6.07 5.69
C VAL A 92 0.56 -4.65 6.02
N ILE A 93 0.49 -3.77 5.03
CA ILE A 93 -0.04 -2.41 5.18
C ILE A 93 -1.26 -2.21 4.28
N ILE A 94 -2.45 -2.13 4.87
CA ILE A 94 -3.70 -1.88 4.13
C ILE A 94 -3.97 -0.38 4.12
N LYS A 95 -4.04 0.18 2.92
CA LYS A 95 -4.30 1.62 2.70
C LYS A 95 -5.81 1.88 2.72
N GLY A 96 -6.32 2.49 3.79
CA GLY A 96 -7.75 2.84 3.93
C GLY A 96 -8.12 4.14 3.23
N GLY A 97 -7.20 5.08 3.16
CA GLY A 97 -7.43 6.38 2.53
C GLY A 97 -8.63 7.10 3.16
N LYS A 98 -9.52 7.63 2.31
CA LYS A 98 -10.73 8.37 2.69
C LYS A 98 -11.97 7.49 2.91
N ALA A 99 -11.86 6.18 2.75
CA ALA A 99 -13.05 5.33 2.69
C ALA A 99 -13.69 5.10 4.07
N LEU A 100 -12.94 5.30 5.14
CA LEU A 100 -13.39 5.07 6.51
C LEU A 100 -13.74 6.34 7.27
N ASP A 101 -13.25 7.50 6.83
CA ASP A 101 -13.44 8.79 7.49
C ASP A 101 -13.32 9.93 6.47
N GLN A 102 -13.99 11.07 6.71
CA GLN A 102 -13.95 12.23 5.83
C GLN A 102 -12.82 13.20 6.18
N ASP A 103 -12.40 13.24 7.43
CA ASP A 103 -11.41 14.18 7.95
C ASP A 103 -10.02 13.57 8.13
N LYS A 104 -9.96 12.23 8.26
CA LYS A 104 -8.72 11.50 8.50
C LYS A 104 -8.48 10.39 7.49
N SER A 105 -7.22 10.17 7.15
CA SER A 105 -6.76 9.04 6.35
C SER A 105 -6.15 7.99 7.27
N TYR A 106 -6.76 6.82 7.32
CA TYR A 106 -6.32 5.68 8.13
C TYR A 106 -5.70 4.61 7.23
N ASP A 107 -4.50 4.15 7.60
CA ASP A 107 -3.94 2.93 7.07
C ASP A 107 -3.66 1.99 8.24
N LEU A 108 -3.77 0.69 8.03
CA LEU A 108 -3.55 -0.33 9.06
C LEU A 108 -2.32 -1.16 8.72
N TYR A 109 -1.32 -1.12 9.58
CA TYR A 109 -0.12 -1.95 9.48
C TYR A 109 -0.16 -3.10 10.49
N TYR A 110 0.21 -4.30 10.03
CA TYR A 110 0.34 -5.51 10.83
C TYR A 110 1.72 -6.13 10.61
N ASP A 111 2.43 -6.44 11.71
CA ASP A 111 3.77 -7.03 11.70
C ASP A 111 3.81 -8.50 12.13
N GLY A 112 2.64 -9.12 12.26
CA GLY A 112 2.49 -10.49 12.73
C GLY A 112 2.26 -10.62 14.24
N GLN A 113 2.46 -9.53 14.99
CA GLN A 113 2.26 -9.51 16.44
C GLN A 113 1.32 -8.39 16.88
N GLN A 114 1.49 -7.18 16.32
CA GLN A 114 0.77 -6.00 16.71
C GLN A 114 0.18 -5.27 15.49
N PHE A 115 -1.01 -4.72 15.66
CA PHE A 115 -1.64 -3.81 14.71
C PHE A 115 -1.32 -2.36 15.06
N TYR A 116 -0.99 -1.59 14.03
CA TYR A 116 -0.73 -0.15 14.14
C TYR A 116 -1.64 0.61 13.16
N GLN A 117 -2.38 1.56 13.68
CA GLN A 117 -3.13 2.51 12.88
C GLN A 117 -2.24 3.71 12.58
N LEU A 118 -2.06 4.01 11.31
CA LEU A 118 -1.28 5.15 10.80
C LEU A 118 -2.25 6.23 10.33
N THR A 119 -2.27 7.36 11.02
CA THR A 119 -3.25 8.42 10.79
C THR A 119 -2.58 9.70 10.29
N THR A 120 -3.17 10.31 9.27
CA THR A 120 -2.87 11.68 8.82
C THR A 120 -4.16 12.44 8.58
N ASP A 121 -4.10 13.76 8.47
CA ASP A 121 -5.24 14.54 8.02
C ASP A 121 -5.65 14.15 6.60
N MET A 122 -6.93 14.25 6.30
CA MET A 122 -7.44 14.14 4.93
C MET A 122 -7.28 15.49 4.23
N PHE A 123 -6.67 15.47 3.05
CA PHE A 123 -6.54 16.68 2.24
C PHE A 123 -7.69 16.77 1.25
N GLN A 124 -8.33 17.93 1.18
CA GLN A 124 -9.52 18.17 0.34
C GLN A 124 -9.25 18.12 -1.15
N GLN A 125 -7.99 18.20 -1.55
CA GLN A 125 -7.64 18.11 -2.97
C GLN A 125 -7.70 16.68 -3.49
N SER A 126 -8.20 16.56 -4.72
CA SER A 126 -8.38 15.29 -5.42
C SER A 126 -7.14 14.85 -6.26
N TYR A 127 -6.01 15.55 -6.10
CA TYR A 127 -4.80 15.30 -6.87
C TYR A 127 -3.95 14.21 -6.22
N ASN A 128 -4.36 12.97 -6.42
CA ASN A 128 -3.75 11.80 -5.78
C ASN A 128 -3.29 10.72 -6.77
N HIS A 129 -3.18 11.09 -8.06
CA HIS A 129 -2.70 10.13 -9.05
C HIS A 129 -1.26 9.74 -8.77
N GLY A 130 -1.01 8.44 -8.72
CA GLY A 130 0.30 7.88 -8.39
C GLY A 130 0.59 7.71 -6.90
N ALA A 131 -0.32 8.09 -5.99
CA ALA A 131 -0.08 7.99 -4.55
C ALA A 131 0.23 6.56 -4.08
N GLY A 132 -0.50 5.55 -4.58
CA GLY A 132 -0.26 4.13 -4.24
C GLY A 132 1.12 3.66 -4.68
N CYS A 133 1.45 3.86 -5.96
CA CYS A 133 2.76 3.51 -6.50
C CYS A 133 3.89 4.25 -5.78
N THR A 134 3.67 5.53 -5.42
CA THR A 134 4.63 6.33 -4.65
C THR A 134 4.85 5.75 -3.26
N PHE A 135 3.78 5.25 -2.60
CA PHE A 135 3.88 4.61 -1.31
C PHE A 135 4.77 3.36 -1.34
N ALA A 136 4.52 2.46 -2.30
CA ALA A 136 5.32 1.24 -2.45
C ALA A 136 6.78 1.56 -2.80
N ALA A 137 7.02 2.51 -3.73
CA ALA A 137 8.36 2.94 -4.11
C ALA A 137 9.12 3.58 -2.94
N ALA A 138 8.46 4.46 -2.17
CA ALA A 138 9.07 5.09 -0.99
C ALA A 138 9.39 4.04 0.10
N THR A 139 8.48 3.09 0.36
CA THR A 139 8.72 1.98 1.29
C THR A 139 9.96 1.20 0.87
N THR A 140 10.07 0.83 -0.41
CA THR A 140 11.24 0.14 -0.96
C THR A 140 12.53 0.94 -0.77
N ALA A 141 12.50 2.23 -1.08
CA ALA A 141 13.66 3.11 -0.93
C ALA A 141 14.11 3.24 0.54
N TYR A 142 13.17 3.37 1.46
CA TYR A 142 13.50 3.44 2.90
C TYR A 142 14.06 2.13 3.45
N LEU A 143 13.55 0.97 3.01
CA LEU A 143 14.12 -0.34 3.34
C LEU A 143 15.55 -0.46 2.81
N ALA A 144 15.78 -0.10 1.55
CA ALA A 144 17.10 -0.13 0.94
C ALA A 144 18.11 0.82 1.63
N ASN A 145 17.62 1.87 2.29
CA ASN A 145 18.42 2.77 3.12
C ASN A 145 18.55 2.32 4.60
N GLY A 146 18.20 1.08 4.91
CA GLY A 146 18.43 0.45 6.20
C GLY A 146 17.39 0.73 7.29
N LYS A 147 16.21 1.30 6.93
CA LYS A 147 15.12 1.39 7.90
C LYS A 147 14.47 0.02 8.11
N SER A 148 14.00 -0.23 9.33
CA SER A 148 13.13 -1.37 9.62
C SER A 148 11.81 -1.26 8.82
N PRO A 149 11.11 -2.38 8.57
CA PRO A 149 9.84 -2.34 7.84
C PRO A 149 8.81 -1.37 8.43
N LYS A 150 8.66 -1.33 9.74
CA LYS A 150 7.78 -0.38 10.44
C LYS A 150 8.17 1.07 10.17
N GLU A 151 9.44 1.41 10.34
CA GLU A 151 9.94 2.77 10.09
C GLU A 151 9.83 3.17 8.63
N ALA A 152 10.09 2.23 7.69
CA ALA A 152 9.95 2.47 6.26
C ALA A 152 8.51 2.78 5.86
N ILE A 153 7.54 2.02 6.39
CA ILE A 153 6.10 2.20 6.16
C ILE A 153 5.62 3.55 6.71
N ILE A 154 6.01 3.91 7.94
CA ILE A 154 5.65 5.20 8.56
C ILE A 154 6.24 6.37 7.76
N ALA A 155 7.52 6.28 7.39
CA ALA A 155 8.17 7.29 6.57
C ALA A 155 7.55 7.43 5.17
N ALA A 156 7.17 6.31 4.54
CA ALA A 156 6.46 6.32 3.26
C ALA A 156 5.07 6.98 3.37
N LYS A 157 4.33 6.75 4.48
CA LYS A 157 3.05 7.43 4.74
C LYS A 157 3.25 8.94 4.84
N ALA A 158 4.25 9.42 5.58
CA ALA A 158 4.58 10.82 5.70
C ALA A 158 4.97 11.45 4.34
N PHE A 159 5.80 10.74 3.57
CA PHE A 159 6.22 11.15 2.24
C PHE A 159 5.03 11.32 1.29
N VAL A 160 4.16 10.32 1.23
CA VAL A 160 2.98 10.33 0.36
C VAL A 160 1.95 11.36 0.81
N ALA A 161 1.73 11.54 2.12
CA ALA A 161 0.84 12.57 2.64
C ALA A 161 1.30 13.97 2.20
N SER A 162 2.59 14.28 2.29
CA SER A 162 3.16 15.53 1.79
C SER A 162 2.99 15.69 0.28
N ALA A 163 3.20 14.60 -0.47
CA ALA A 163 3.06 14.58 -1.91
C ALA A 163 1.59 14.78 -2.37
N ILE A 164 0.63 14.20 -1.66
CA ILE A 164 -0.81 14.41 -1.93
C ILE A 164 -1.21 15.84 -1.60
N LYS A 165 -0.84 16.35 -0.41
CA LYS A 165 -1.21 17.70 0.04
C LYS A 165 -0.76 18.77 -0.96
N ASN A 166 0.39 18.57 -1.60
CA ASN A 166 1.00 19.48 -2.56
C ASN A 166 0.83 19.03 -4.02
N GLY A 167 -0.04 18.08 -4.28
CA GLY A 167 -0.40 17.68 -5.63
C GLY A 167 -1.03 18.83 -6.42
N TRP A 168 -0.96 18.78 -7.75
CA TRP A 168 -1.47 19.85 -8.61
C TRP A 168 -2.36 19.34 -9.72
N LYS A 169 -3.22 20.23 -10.22
CA LYS A 169 -4.05 19.95 -11.39
C LYS A 169 -3.18 19.95 -12.66
N MET A 170 -2.98 18.80 -13.26
CA MET A 170 -2.29 18.69 -14.56
C MET A 170 -3.24 18.99 -15.72
N ASN A 171 -4.45 18.42 -15.67
CA ASN A 171 -5.54 18.64 -16.61
C ASN A 171 -6.89 18.33 -15.93
N ASP A 172 -7.98 18.31 -16.70
CA ASP A 172 -9.32 18.06 -16.14
C ASP A 172 -9.53 16.61 -15.66
N PHE A 173 -8.67 15.67 -16.01
CA PHE A 173 -8.80 14.24 -15.72
C PHE A 173 -7.76 13.77 -14.69
N VAL A 174 -6.58 14.38 -14.65
CA VAL A 174 -5.45 13.91 -13.86
C VAL A 174 -4.81 15.04 -13.06
N GLY A 175 -4.63 14.78 -11.76
CA GLY A 175 -3.82 15.59 -10.87
C GLY A 175 -2.82 14.69 -10.13
N PRO A 176 -1.51 14.73 -10.49
CA PRO A 176 -0.49 13.91 -9.86
C PRO A 176 -0.09 14.46 -8.48
N VAL A 177 0.48 13.56 -7.67
CA VAL A 177 1.14 13.93 -6.42
C VAL A 177 2.48 14.65 -6.67
N ASP A 178 2.91 15.55 -5.78
CA ASP A 178 4.25 16.19 -5.85
C ASP A 178 5.30 15.37 -5.08
N HIS A 179 6.09 14.57 -5.78
CA HIS A 179 7.17 13.78 -5.19
C HIS A 179 8.28 14.61 -4.52
N GLY A 180 8.39 15.89 -4.86
CA GLY A 180 9.39 16.78 -4.27
C GLY A 180 8.93 17.47 -2.99
N ALA A 181 7.62 17.46 -2.67
CA ALA A 181 7.04 18.24 -1.60
C ALA A 181 7.62 17.93 -0.22
N TYR A 182 7.84 16.65 0.09
CA TYR A 182 8.38 16.20 1.38
C TYR A 182 9.73 16.85 1.72
N ASN A 183 10.62 17.02 0.73
CA ASN A 183 11.94 17.59 0.94
C ASN A 183 11.99 19.11 0.76
N ARG A 184 11.06 19.69 -0.03
CA ARG A 184 11.11 21.09 -0.44
C ARG A 184 10.10 21.98 0.28
N ILE A 185 8.98 21.43 0.74
CA ILE A 185 7.86 22.23 1.25
C ILE A 185 7.59 21.88 2.72
N GLU A 186 7.16 20.65 3.00
CA GLU A 186 6.80 20.25 4.35
C GLU A 186 6.85 18.73 4.55
N GLN A 187 7.06 18.33 5.79
CA GLN A 187 6.94 16.94 6.23
C GLN A 187 5.67 16.79 7.07
N ILE A 188 4.76 15.93 6.62
CA ILE A 188 3.53 15.64 7.36
C ILE A 188 3.84 14.64 8.47
N ASN A 189 3.38 14.96 9.69
CA ASN A 189 3.48 14.03 10.80
C ASN A 189 2.45 12.89 10.66
N VAL A 190 2.87 11.68 10.97
CA VAL A 190 2.01 10.48 11.01
C VAL A 190 1.79 10.12 12.48
N GLU A 191 0.55 10.15 12.90
CA GLU A 191 0.17 9.60 14.20
C GLU A 191 0.13 8.08 14.11
N VAL A 192 0.80 7.40 15.05
CA VAL A 192 0.86 5.93 15.10
C VAL A 192 0.28 5.47 16.42
N THR A 193 -0.80 4.69 16.35
CA THR A 193 -1.52 4.16 17.50
C THR A 193 -1.55 2.64 17.44
N GLU A 194 -1.22 1.97 18.54
CA GLU A 194 -1.46 0.53 18.67
C GLU A 194 -2.96 0.25 18.87
N VAL A 195 -3.52 -0.71 18.13
CA VAL A 195 -4.96 -0.95 18.09
C VAL A 195 -5.31 -2.44 18.13
#